data_e39194c33e93fa63926b7ed27a4f9cf1
#
_entry.id   e39194c33e93fa63926b7ed27a4f9cf1
#
_cell.length_a   1.000
_cell.length_b   1.000
_cell.length_c   1.000
_cell.angle_alpha   90.00
_cell.angle_beta   90.00
_cell.angle_gamma   90.00
#
_symmetry.space_group_name_H-M   'P 1'
#
loop_
_entity.id
_entity.type
_entity.pdbx_description
1 polymer ?
#
loop_
_entity_poly.entity_id
_entity_poly.type
_entity_poly.pdbx_seq_one_letter_code
_entity_poly.pdbx_strand_id
1 'polypeptide(L)'
;MLAVLGFATLGSFMLLVMRKYLSAFTAIMLTPIAAAVIAGKGAKLGDMIMNGLDTVAPTAALLLFAVLYFGLMMECKLFEPIVQVIVRASKGDPVRIVVGTAVLSLLVALDGDGTTSYMIVCSAFLPIYRRLGINPLVLATLAAMALGTISGTTPWGGAATRGISVLHLSATEYFVHMIGPMALTSLAIIAVAYWLGLRERSKIDAEKLAAYKLEIASGEAFEPVKADWRMWFNAALTLLLMVLLIAEVADLLVLFMVAFVIALLVNIRAIGDQQDLIKRQAANAVPVMILVLAAGVFTGIMTDSGMIEAMADAALSIVPEGWGNVIPLFTAILALPLGFFMSNDGYWFGVVPVLAESAAHYGIPANEIARAGAIGQILHMMGPTSAPLWVLLGLVKAELGDFQKHALRWGVLVSFAYVAFALLTGAISIT
;
A
#
# COMPACT_ATOMS: atom_id res chain seq x y z
N MET A 1 22.25 25.71 12.81
CA MET A 1 20.93 26.25 13.17
C MET A 1 19.81 25.59 12.33
N LEU A 2 19.94 25.55 11.00
CA LEU A 2 18.91 24.94 10.12
C LEU A 2 18.68 23.45 10.40
N ALA A 3 19.73 22.65 10.64
CA ALA A 3 19.58 21.25 11.01
C ALA A 3 18.72 21.04 12.28
N VAL A 4 19.00 21.81 13.33
CA VAL A 4 18.25 21.73 14.60
C VAL A 4 16.77 22.11 14.37
N LEU A 5 16.52 23.15 13.56
CA LEU A 5 15.18 23.58 13.22
C LEU A 5 14.45 22.52 12.36
N GLY A 6 15.15 21.90 11.42
CA GLY A 6 14.62 20.79 10.62
C GLY A 6 14.23 19.59 11.47
N PHE A 7 15.12 19.11 12.34
CA PHE A 7 14.80 18.02 13.28
C PHE A 7 13.68 18.39 14.25
N ALA A 8 13.64 19.64 14.74
CA ALA A 8 12.57 20.12 15.59
C ALA A 8 11.21 20.16 14.84
N THR A 9 11.22 20.51 13.56
CA THR A 9 10.02 20.49 12.69
C THR A 9 9.50 19.08 12.54
N LEU A 10 10.35 18.10 12.21
CA LEU A 10 9.97 16.69 12.12
C LEU A 10 9.49 16.14 13.47
N GLY A 11 10.24 16.42 14.54
CA GLY A 11 9.89 15.97 15.90
C GLY A 11 8.54 16.53 16.36
N SER A 12 8.29 17.82 16.11
CA SER A 12 7.01 18.45 16.44
C SER A 12 5.85 17.91 15.60
N PHE A 13 6.06 17.71 14.29
CA PHE A 13 5.09 17.03 13.42
C PHE A 13 4.72 15.65 13.98
N MET A 14 5.73 14.80 14.22
CA MET A 14 5.50 13.46 14.75
C MET A 14 4.79 13.49 16.11
N LEU A 15 5.21 14.35 17.03
CA LEU A 15 4.61 14.47 18.36
C LEU A 15 3.14 14.90 18.27
N LEU A 16 2.82 15.90 17.45
CA LEU A 16 1.46 16.42 17.30
C LEU A 16 0.51 15.37 16.70
N VAL A 17 0.98 14.59 15.72
CA VAL A 17 0.19 13.51 15.11
C VAL A 17 0.06 12.32 16.05
N MET A 18 1.15 11.83 16.66
CA MET A 18 1.13 10.66 17.53
C MET A 18 0.32 10.89 18.81
N ARG A 19 0.38 12.12 19.37
CA ARG A 19 -0.44 12.52 20.53
C ARG A 19 -1.88 12.88 20.15
N LYS A 20 -2.22 12.81 18.83
CA LYS A 20 -3.55 13.19 18.31
C LYS A 20 -3.97 14.62 18.63
N TYR A 21 -3.01 15.53 18.80
CA TYR A 21 -3.32 16.96 18.98
C TYR A 21 -3.77 17.62 17.70
N LEU A 22 -3.19 17.20 16.55
CA LEU A 22 -3.57 17.65 15.22
C LEU A 22 -3.74 16.44 14.27
N SER A 23 -4.55 16.64 13.23
CA SER A 23 -4.57 15.68 12.11
C SER A 23 -3.25 15.69 11.36
N ALA A 24 -2.91 14.59 10.67
CA ALA A 24 -1.70 14.52 9.86
C ALA A 24 -1.65 15.65 8.82
N PHE A 25 -2.78 15.94 8.16
CA PHE A 25 -2.92 17.04 7.21
C PHE A 25 -2.57 18.40 7.84
N THR A 26 -3.15 18.73 9.01
CA THR A 26 -2.91 20.00 9.66
C THR A 26 -1.48 20.13 10.17
N ALA A 27 -0.95 19.06 10.76
CA ALA A 27 0.39 19.05 11.32
C ALA A 27 1.47 19.20 10.24
N ILE A 28 1.34 18.46 9.10
CA ILE A 28 2.31 18.48 8.02
C ILE A 28 2.38 19.83 7.29
N MET A 29 1.30 20.60 7.31
CA MET A 29 1.30 21.97 6.77
C MET A 29 1.81 23.00 7.80
N LEU A 30 1.33 22.92 9.05
CA LEU A 30 1.60 23.95 10.06
C LEU A 30 3.08 23.96 10.50
N THR A 31 3.67 22.78 10.69
CA THR A 31 5.03 22.68 11.26
C THR A 31 6.12 23.30 10.37
N PRO A 32 6.18 23.03 9.05
CA PRO A 32 7.20 23.64 8.20
C PRO A 32 6.95 25.15 7.98
N ILE A 33 5.69 25.58 7.91
CA ILE A 33 5.34 27.01 7.83
C ILE A 33 5.89 27.75 9.03
N ALA A 34 5.65 27.25 10.25
CA ALA A 34 6.18 27.84 11.47
C ALA A 34 7.71 27.86 11.47
N ALA A 35 8.34 26.78 11.04
CA ALA A 35 9.81 26.67 10.94
C ALA A 35 10.39 27.68 9.94
N ALA A 36 9.77 27.84 8.76
CA ALA A 36 10.22 28.81 7.75
C ALA A 36 10.15 30.26 8.26
N VAL A 37 9.09 30.58 9.01
CA VAL A 37 8.96 31.92 9.65
C VAL A 37 10.05 32.10 10.69
N ILE A 38 10.31 31.13 11.57
CA ILE A 38 11.37 31.16 12.58
C ILE A 38 12.76 31.27 11.93
N ALA A 39 12.98 30.61 10.78
CA ALA A 39 14.20 30.71 9.99
C ALA A 39 14.38 32.07 9.27
N GLY A 40 13.44 33.00 9.39
CA GLY A 40 13.46 34.31 8.72
C GLY A 40 13.16 34.24 7.21
N LYS A 41 12.62 33.11 6.72
CA LYS A 41 12.31 32.87 5.30
C LYS A 41 10.85 33.11 4.93
N GLY A 42 10.06 33.74 5.82
CA GLY A 42 8.64 33.98 5.62
C GLY A 42 8.27 34.74 4.33
N ALA A 43 9.15 35.64 3.86
CA ALA A 43 8.93 36.39 2.60
C ALA A 43 8.93 35.49 1.35
N LYS A 44 9.61 34.31 1.38
CA LYS A 44 9.68 33.36 0.28
C LYS A 44 8.72 32.17 0.44
N LEU A 45 7.88 32.20 1.48
CA LEU A 45 7.02 31.08 1.82
C LEU A 45 6.06 30.70 0.68
N GLY A 46 5.51 31.69 -0.03
CA GLY A 46 4.63 31.47 -1.17
C GLY A 46 5.30 30.67 -2.29
N ASP A 47 6.52 31.07 -2.67
CA ASP A 47 7.28 30.38 -3.73
C ASP A 47 7.64 28.95 -3.33
N MET A 48 8.09 28.73 -2.10
CA MET A 48 8.41 27.40 -1.57
C MET A 48 7.19 26.47 -1.58
N ILE A 49 6.01 26.98 -1.20
CA ILE A 49 4.75 26.24 -1.24
C ILE A 49 4.40 25.89 -2.68
N MET A 50 4.45 26.85 -3.60
CA MET A 50 4.08 26.62 -5.00
C MET A 50 5.02 25.63 -5.68
N ASN A 51 6.33 25.73 -5.47
CA ASN A 51 7.31 24.77 -5.99
C ASN A 51 7.00 23.34 -5.52
N GLY A 52 6.68 23.18 -4.22
CA GLY A 52 6.31 21.90 -3.68
C GLY A 52 5.00 21.35 -4.26
N LEU A 53 3.98 22.20 -4.44
CA LEU A 53 2.69 21.81 -5.04
C LEU A 53 2.86 21.39 -6.50
N ASP A 54 3.60 22.16 -7.30
CA ASP A 54 3.83 21.86 -8.72
C ASP A 54 4.49 20.48 -8.89
N THR A 55 5.40 20.14 -7.98
CA THR A 55 6.10 18.85 -8.01
C THR A 55 5.18 17.67 -7.73
N VAL A 56 4.25 17.79 -6.78
CA VAL A 56 3.39 16.65 -6.37
C VAL A 56 2.04 16.62 -7.08
N ALA A 57 1.68 17.66 -7.84
CA ALA A 57 0.38 17.73 -8.53
C ALA A 57 0.11 16.53 -9.47
N PRO A 58 1.09 16.03 -10.26
CA PRO A 58 0.89 14.83 -11.08
C PRO A 58 0.57 13.59 -10.24
N THR A 59 1.25 13.42 -9.09
CA THR A 59 1.01 12.30 -8.18
C THR A 59 -0.38 12.39 -7.52
N ALA A 60 -0.81 13.58 -7.13
CA ALA A 60 -2.16 13.78 -6.59
C ALA A 60 -3.24 13.46 -7.63
N ALA A 61 -3.02 13.85 -8.90
CA ALA A 61 -3.91 13.52 -10.00
C ALA A 61 -3.90 12.01 -10.31
N LEU A 62 -2.73 11.35 -10.31
CA LEU A 62 -2.63 9.90 -10.47
C LEU A 62 -3.49 9.16 -9.45
N LEU A 63 -3.38 9.54 -8.17
CA LEU A 63 -4.19 8.95 -7.10
C LEU A 63 -5.68 9.13 -7.32
N LEU A 64 -6.10 10.33 -7.70
CA LEU A 64 -7.51 10.60 -7.98
C LEU A 64 -8.04 9.62 -9.04
N PHE A 65 -7.38 9.53 -10.19
CA PHE A 65 -7.85 8.67 -11.29
C PHE A 65 -7.70 7.18 -11.00
N ALA A 66 -6.68 6.76 -10.26
CA ALA A 66 -6.54 5.38 -9.83
C ALA A 66 -7.69 4.96 -8.88
N VAL A 67 -8.00 5.79 -7.88
CA VAL A 67 -9.12 5.51 -6.95
C VAL A 67 -10.47 5.51 -7.69
N LEU A 68 -10.68 6.45 -8.61
CA LEU A 68 -11.90 6.49 -9.44
C LEU A 68 -12.02 5.23 -10.32
N TYR A 69 -10.92 4.79 -10.94
CA TYR A 69 -10.89 3.60 -11.79
C TYR A 69 -11.19 2.34 -11.00
N PHE A 70 -10.44 2.08 -9.94
CA PHE A 70 -10.64 0.88 -9.12
C PHE A 70 -11.98 0.92 -8.38
N GLY A 71 -12.43 2.09 -7.92
CA GLY A 71 -13.75 2.26 -7.32
C GLY A 71 -14.88 1.90 -8.29
N LEU A 72 -14.78 2.30 -9.57
CA LEU A 72 -15.71 1.88 -10.62
C LEU A 72 -15.63 0.36 -10.87
N MET A 73 -14.43 -0.22 -10.94
CA MET A 73 -14.24 -1.66 -11.13
C MET A 73 -14.86 -2.47 -9.99
N MET A 74 -14.78 -1.95 -8.77
CA MET A 74 -15.42 -2.56 -7.59
C MET A 74 -16.94 -2.52 -7.67
N GLU A 75 -17.52 -1.37 -8.03
CA GLU A 75 -18.98 -1.26 -8.24
C GLU A 75 -19.47 -2.16 -9.37
N CYS A 76 -18.65 -2.37 -10.40
CA CYS A 76 -18.91 -3.32 -11.50
C CYS A 76 -18.64 -4.79 -11.14
N LYS A 77 -18.31 -5.08 -9.87
CA LYS A 77 -18.12 -6.46 -9.37
C LYS A 77 -17.02 -7.23 -10.11
N LEU A 78 -15.95 -6.54 -10.49
CA LEU A 78 -14.83 -7.12 -11.26
C LEU A 78 -14.26 -8.39 -10.61
N PHE A 79 -14.20 -8.45 -9.28
CA PHE A 79 -13.59 -9.56 -8.55
C PHE A 79 -14.56 -10.72 -8.22
N GLU A 80 -15.89 -10.53 -8.32
CA GLU A 80 -16.86 -11.59 -8.00
C GLU A 80 -16.66 -12.89 -8.77
N PRO A 81 -16.40 -12.88 -10.11
CA PRO A 81 -16.15 -14.11 -10.85
C PRO A 81 -14.90 -14.84 -10.38
N ILE A 82 -13.86 -14.07 -10.04
CA ILE A 82 -12.60 -14.64 -9.54
C ILE A 82 -12.87 -15.36 -8.23
N VAL A 83 -13.63 -14.73 -7.32
CA VAL A 83 -14.06 -15.36 -6.06
C VAL A 83 -14.76 -16.68 -6.34
N GLN A 84 -15.75 -16.70 -7.24
CA GLN A 84 -16.50 -17.91 -7.56
C GLN A 84 -15.63 -19.00 -8.19
N VAL A 85 -14.73 -18.64 -9.11
CA VAL A 85 -13.78 -19.59 -9.71
C VAL A 85 -12.88 -20.20 -8.64
N ILE A 86 -12.32 -19.37 -7.74
CA ILE A 86 -11.43 -19.86 -6.67
C ILE A 86 -12.18 -20.79 -5.73
N VAL A 87 -13.41 -20.41 -5.31
CA VAL A 87 -14.17 -21.24 -4.37
C VAL A 87 -14.63 -22.54 -5.03
N ARG A 88 -15.11 -22.52 -6.29
CA ARG A 88 -15.46 -23.74 -7.02
C ARG A 88 -14.24 -24.65 -7.27
N ALA A 89 -13.10 -24.06 -7.65
CA ALA A 89 -11.85 -24.79 -7.86
C ALA A 89 -11.30 -25.41 -6.56
N SER A 90 -11.66 -24.87 -5.40
CA SER A 90 -11.26 -25.41 -4.10
C SER A 90 -11.85 -26.78 -3.84
N LYS A 91 -13.03 -27.11 -4.41
CA LYS A 91 -13.76 -28.37 -4.19
C LYS A 91 -13.86 -28.77 -2.72
N GLY A 92 -13.92 -27.77 -1.83
CA GLY A 92 -13.94 -27.97 -0.39
C GLY A 92 -12.62 -28.42 0.25
N ASP A 93 -11.49 -28.40 -0.48
CA ASP A 93 -10.18 -28.68 0.11
C ASP A 93 -9.68 -27.47 0.91
N PRO A 94 -9.43 -27.61 2.22
CA PRO A 94 -8.94 -26.53 3.08
C PRO A 94 -7.66 -25.86 2.56
N VAL A 95 -6.74 -26.63 2.00
CA VAL A 95 -5.49 -26.10 1.44
C VAL A 95 -5.78 -25.15 0.27
N ARG A 96 -6.66 -25.57 -0.64
CA ARG A 96 -7.06 -24.75 -1.79
C ARG A 96 -7.84 -23.51 -1.37
N ILE A 97 -8.64 -23.59 -0.31
CA ILE A 97 -9.38 -22.44 0.23
C ILE A 97 -8.40 -21.42 0.81
N VAL A 98 -7.41 -21.86 1.60
CA VAL A 98 -6.42 -20.95 2.20
C VAL A 98 -5.52 -20.33 1.11
N VAL A 99 -5.09 -21.10 0.12
CA VAL A 99 -4.35 -20.57 -1.05
C VAL A 99 -5.22 -19.60 -1.86
N GLY A 100 -6.49 -19.94 -2.08
CA GLY A 100 -7.44 -19.07 -2.75
C GLY A 100 -7.66 -17.75 -2.02
N THR A 101 -7.65 -17.77 -0.68
CA THR A 101 -7.69 -16.56 0.15
C THR A 101 -6.49 -15.65 -0.13
N ALA A 102 -5.27 -16.21 -0.20
CA ALA A 102 -4.07 -15.45 -0.51
C ALA A 102 -4.13 -14.85 -1.92
N VAL A 103 -4.52 -15.66 -2.91
CA VAL A 103 -4.63 -15.22 -4.31
C VAL A 103 -5.65 -14.09 -4.45
N LEU A 104 -6.85 -14.24 -3.85
CA LEU A 104 -7.84 -13.17 -3.87
C LEU A 104 -7.34 -11.92 -3.15
N SER A 105 -6.71 -12.07 -1.98
CA SER A 105 -6.17 -10.93 -1.23
C SER A 105 -5.13 -10.15 -2.04
N LEU A 106 -4.23 -10.83 -2.75
CA LEU A 106 -3.24 -10.20 -3.62
C LEU A 106 -3.90 -9.46 -4.80
N LEU A 107 -4.92 -10.05 -5.42
CA LEU A 107 -5.61 -9.43 -6.54
C LEU A 107 -6.43 -8.21 -6.13
N VAL A 108 -7.18 -8.32 -5.03
CA VAL A 108 -8.02 -7.21 -4.56
C VAL A 108 -7.15 -6.06 -4.01
N ALA A 109 -6.00 -6.35 -3.41
CA ALA A 109 -5.09 -5.32 -2.91
C ALA A 109 -4.53 -4.39 -4.01
N LEU A 110 -4.72 -4.72 -5.28
CA LEU A 110 -4.41 -3.83 -6.42
C LEU A 110 -5.26 -2.56 -6.45
N ASP A 111 -6.42 -2.53 -5.79
CA ASP A 111 -7.25 -1.32 -5.70
C ASP A 111 -6.61 -0.18 -4.90
N GLY A 112 -5.63 -0.51 -4.07
CA GLY A 112 -4.90 0.46 -3.24
C GLY A 112 -5.60 0.83 -1.93
N ASP A 113 -6.89 0.45 -1.72
CA ASP A 113 -7.63 0.70 -0.47
C ASP A 113 -7.66 -0.52 0.45
N GLY A 114 -7.12 -0.34 1.65
CA GLY A 114 -7.02 -1.43 2.61
C GLY A 114 -8.34 -1.87 3.20
N THR A 115 -9.26 -0.95 3.43
CA THR A 115 -10.55 -1.24 4.08
C THR A 115 -11.44 -2.06 3.16
N THR A 116 -11.60 -1.62 1.93
CA THR A 116 -12.39 -2.29 0.90
C THR A 116 -11.84 -3.67 0.58
N SER A 117 -10.52 -3.78 0.40
CA SER A 117 -9.83 -5.05 0.18
C SER A 117 -10.16 -6.08 1.28
N TYR A 118 -10.07 -5.68 2.55
CA TYR A 118 -10.39 -6.59 3.67
C TYR A 118 -11.86 -6.97 3.71
N MET A 119 -12.77 -6.04 3.44
CA MET A 119 -14.21 -6.35 3.39
C MET A 119 -14.53 -7.39 2.33
N ILE A 120 -13.94 -7.30 1.13
CA ILE A 120 -14.17 -8.26 0.04
C ILE A 120 -13.64 -9.64 0.41
N VAL A 121 -12.39 -9.72 0.86
CA VAL A 121 -11.77 -11.00 1.21
C VAL A 121 -12.52 -11.67 2.37
N CYS A 122 -12.89 -10.90 3.39
CA CYS A 122 -13.64 -11.43 4.53
C CYS A 122 -15.05 -11.86 4.13
N SER A 123 -15.77 -11.08 3.31
CA SER A 123 -17.12 -11.46 2.86
C SER A 123 -17.10 -12.74 2.04
N ALA A 124 -16.08 -12.94 1.22
CA ALA A 124 -15.93 -14.12 0.37
C ALA A 124 -15.55 -15.38 1.16
N PHE A 125 -14.58 -15.30 2.05
CA PHE A 125 -13.96 -16.49 2.64
C PHE A 125 -14.28 -16.72 4.11
N LEU A 126 -14.59 -15.70 4.91
CA LEU A 126 -14.84 -15.87 6.34
C LEU A 126 -16.01 -16.81 6.66
N PRO A 127 -17.15 -16.81 5.93
CA PRO A 127 -18.20 -17.81 6.11
C PRO A 127 -17.70 -19.24 5.91
N ILE A 128 -16.85 -19.46 4.89
CA ILE A 128 -16.26 -20.76 4.57
C ILE A 128 -15.30 -21.22 5.69
N TYR A 129 -14.45 -20.31 6.16
CA TYR A 129 -13.55 -20.57 7.27
C TYR A 129 -14.31 -21.01 8.52
N ARG A 130 -15.40 -20.30 8.87
CA ARG A 130 -16.23 -20.63 10.04
C ARG A 130 -16.94 -21.99 9.89
N ARG A 131 -17.46 -22.31 8.71
CA ARG A 131 -18.10 -23.60 8.43
C ARG A 131 -17.13 -24.77 8.56
N LEU A 132 -15.93 -24.63 8.05
CA LEU A 132 -14.90 -25.67 8.11
C LEU A 132 -14.15 -25.70 9.44
N GLY A 133 -14.30 -24.69 10.29
CA GLY A 133 -13.52 -24.57 11.53
C GLY A 133 -12.06 -24.16 11.31
N ILE A 134 -11.75 -23.54 10.15
CA ILE A 134 -10.42 -22.96 9.89
C ILE A 134 -10.26 -21.71 10.75
N ASN A 135 -9.06 -21.51 11.32
CA ASN A 135 -8.79 -20.35 12.14
C ASN A 135 -8.89 -19.02 11.33
N PRO A 136 -9.81 -18.09 11.68
CA PRO A 136 -9.94 -16.81 10.98
C PRO A 136 -8.66 -15.95 10.99
N LEU A 137 -7.75 -16.15 11.95
CA LEU A 137 -6.45 -15.46 11.98
C LEU A 137 -5.57 -15.82 10.80
N VAL A 138 -5.75 -17.00 10.19
CA VAL A 138 -5.05 -17.38 8.95
C VAL A 138 -5.47 -16.46 7.81
N LEU A 139 -6.79 -16.24 7.62
CA LEU A 139 -7.32 -15.30 6.63
C LEU A 139 -6.76 -13.89 6.89
N ALA A 140 -6.88 -13.41 8.12
CA ALA A 140 -6.41 -12.08 8.49
C ALA A 140 -4.90 -11.88 8.24
N THR A 141 -4.09 -12.89 8.54
CA THR A 141 -2.64 -12.85 8.29
C THR A 141 -2.32 -12.74 6.80
N LEU A 142 -2.97 -13.56 5.97
CA LEU A 142 -2.76 -13.56 4.52
C LEU A 142 -3.22 -12.25 3.88
N ALA A 143 -4.39 -11.74 4.30
CA ALA A 143 -4.91 -10.47 3.82
C ALA A 143 -3.98 -9.29 4.18
N ALA A 144 -3.46 -9.25 5.42
CA ALA A 144 -2.54 -8.21 5.86
C ALA A 144 -1.21 -8.24 5.09
N MET A 145 -0.62 -9.44 4.87
CA MET A 145 0.59 -9.58 4.08
C MET A 145 0.38 -9.17 2.62
N ALA A 146 -0.72 -9.60 2.02
CA ALA A 146 -1.06 -9.26 0.64
C ALA A 146 -1.24 -7.74 0.45
N LEU A 147 -1.99 -7.09 1.34
CA LEU A 147 -2.20 -5.64 1.30
C LEU A 147 -0.88 -4.89 1.46
N GLY A 148 -0.05 -5.25 2.44
CA GLY A 148 1.26 -4.63 2.66
C GLY A 148 2.22 -4.83 1.48
N THR A 149 2.14 -5.95 0.77
CA THR A 149 2.97 -6.21 -0.40
C THR A 149 2.48 -5.44 -1.63
N ILE A 150 1.21 -5.55 -1.98
CA ILE A 150 0.67 -4.98 -3.22
C ILE A 150 0.38 -3.49 -3.04
N SER A 151 -0.58 -3.13 -2.18
CA SER A 151 -0.96 -1.73 -1.97
C SER A 151 0.17 -0.90 -1.33
N GLY A 152 1.04 -1.54 -0.53
CA GLY A 152 2.22 -0.89 0.04
C GLY A 152 3.28 -0.49 -1.00
N THR A 153 3.27 -1.14 -2.17
CA THR A 153 4.29 -1.00 -3.21
C THR A 153 3.78 -0.32 -4.47
N THR A 154 2.50 -0.52 -4.82
CA THR A 154 1.93 0.10 -6.03
C THR A 154 1.91 1.64 -5.92
N PRO A 155 2.22 2.39 -7.00
CA PRO A 155 2.36 3.84 -6.93
C PRO A 155 1.05 4.60 -6.69
N TRP A 156 -0.08 3.92 -6.78
CA TRP A 156 -1.40 4.43 -6.37
C TRP A 156 -1.83 3.92 -4.98
N GLY A 157 -1.03 3.09 -4.35
CA GLY A 157 -1.23 2.68 -2.96
C GLY A 157 -0.75 3.74 -1.99
N GLY A 158 -1.45 3.87 -0.85
CA GLY A 158 -1.25 4.98 0.06
C GLY A 158 0.17 5.19 0.60
N ALA A 159 0.96 4.12 0.73
CA ALA A 159 2.33 4.19 1.24
C ALA A 159 3.32 4.66 0.17
N ALA A 160 3.36 3.97 -0.97
CA ALA A 160 4.27 4.30 -2.07
C ALA A 160 4.05 5.71 -2.59
N THR A 161 2.79 6.15 -2.68
CA THR A 161 2.46 7.51 -3.11
C THR A 161 3.08 8.58 -2.22
N ARG A 162 3.15 8.36 -0.91
CA ARG A 162 3.82 9.29 0.01
C ARG A 162 5.31 9.39 -0.28
N GLY A 163 5.98 8.23 -0.49
CA GLY A 163 7.38 8.17 -0.86
C GLY A 163 7.67 8.88 -2.20
N ILE A 164 6.86 8.58 -3.21
CA ILE A 164 6.95 9.21 -4.54
C ILE A 164 6.78 10.72 -4.43
N SER A 165 5.79 11.19 -3.66
CA SER A 165 5.53 12.63 -3.48
C SER A 165 6.64 13.33 -2.72
N VAL A 166 7.08 12.77 -1.59
CA VAL A 166 8.05 13.43 -0.70
C VAL A 166 9.45 13.50 -1.29
N LEU A 167 9.80 12.51 -2.13
CA LEU A 167 11.10 12.43 -2.81
C LEU A 167 11.06 12.91 -4.25
N HIS A 168 9.92 13.43 -4.72
CA HIS A 168 9.72 13.96 -6.07
C HIS A 168 10.07 12.97 -7.19
N LEU A 169 9.64 11.71 -7.04
CA LEU A 169 10.01 10.62 -7.92
C LEU A 169 9.05 10.47 -9.09
N SER A 170 9.53 9.88 -10.20
CA SER A 170 8.68 9.31 -11.22
C SER A 170 7.97 8.07 -10.70
N ALA A 171 6.63 8.07 -10.73
CA ALA A 171 5.83 6.93 -10.30
C ALA A 171 6.11 5.68 -11.15
N THR A 172 6.33 5.85 -12.46
CA THR A 172 6.66 4.77 -13.39
C THR A 172 8.03 4.17 -13.07
N GLU A 173 9.07 4.99 -12.95
CA GLU A 173 10.43 4.54 -12.64
C GLU A 173 10.52 3.83 -11.28
N TYR A 174 9.83 4.35 -10.27
CA TYR A 174 9.72 3.68 -8.98
C TYR A 174 9.09 2.28 -9.12
N PHE A 175 7.96 2.18 -9.83
CA PHE A 175 7.13 0.98 -9.84
C PHE A 175 7.73 -0.16 -10.65
N VAL A 176 8.30 0.11 -11.83
CA VAL A 176 8.83 -0.93 -12.71
C VAL A 176 9.88 -1.80 -12.02
N HIS A 177 10.77 -1.20 -11.25
CA HIS A 177 11.78 -1.94 -10.48
C HIS A 177 11.18 -2.75 -9.30
N MET A 178 9.99 -2.38 -8.82
CA MET A 178 9.32 -3.09 -7.73
C MET A 178 8.44 -4.27 -8.20
N ILE A 179 8.16 -4.40 -9.50
CA ILE A 179 7.32 -5.49 -10.05
C ILE A 179 7.94 -6.85 -9.75
N GLY A 180 9.25 -7.01 -9.98
CA GLY A 180 9.96 -8.26 -9.72
C GLY A 180 9.89 -8.69 -8.25
N PRO A 181 10.38 -7.88 -7.31
CA PRO A 181 10.32 -8.19 -5.88
C PRO A 181 8.89 -8.42 -5.38
N MET A 182 7.92 -7.62 -5.84
CA MET A 182 6.51 -7.75 -5.49
C MET A 182 5.93 -9.09 -5.96
N ALA A 183 6.23 -9.51 -7.19
CA ALA A 183 5.79 -10.79 -7.74
C ALA A 183 6.38 -11.96 -6.96
N LEU A 184 7.69 -11.96 -6.69
CA LEU A 184 8.34 -13.00 -5.90
C LEU A 184 7.83 -13.08 -4.47
N THR A 185 7.56 -11.92 -3.84
CA THR A 185 6.96 -11.86 -2.50
C THR A 185 5.53 -12.38 -2.52
N SER A 186 4.76 -12.10 -3.57
CA SER A 186 3.42 -12.66 -3.74
C SER A 186 3.45 -14.19 -3.83
N LEU A 187 4.43 -14.77 -4.52
CA LEU A 187 4.66 -16.22 -4.56
C LEU A 187 5.04 -16.76 -3.17
N ALA A 188 5.87 -16.04 -2.41
CA ALA A 188 6.20 -16.42 -1.04
C ALA A 188 4.96 -16.41 -0.13
N ILE A 189 4.05 -15.43 -0.27
CA ILE A 189 2.77 -15.39 0.46
C ILE A 189 1.91 -16.60 0.09
N ILE A 190 1.84 -16.97 -1.19
CA ILE A 190 1.12 -18.17 -1.65
C ILE A 190 1.74 -19.45 -1.06
N ALA A 191 3.06 -19.53 -0.97
CA ALA A 191 3.75 -20.66 -0.33
C ALA A 191 3.42 -20.73 1.18
N VAL A 192 3.41 -19.61 1.89
CA VAL A 192 2.96 -19.53 3.29
C VAL A 192 1.49 -19.97 3.41
N ALA A 193 0.62 -19.52 2.49
CA ALA A 193 -0.77 -19.93 2.47
C ALA A 193 -0.93 -21.45 2.27
N TYR A 194 -0.16 -22.04 1.38
CA TYR A 194 -0.13 -23.49 1.17
C TYR A 194 0.26 -24.22 2.46
N TRP A 195 1.34 -23.80 3.11
CA TRP A 195 1.79 -24.39 4.36
C TRP A 195 0.76 -24.24 5.48
N LEU A 196 0.17 -23.04 5.65
CA LEU A 196 -0.91 -22.81 6.62
C LEU A 196 -2.13 -23.67 6.31
N GLY A 197 -2.47 -23.83 5.03
CA GLY A 197 -3.56 -24.69 4.59
C GLY A 197 -3.34 -26.15 4.96
N LEU A 198 -2.12 -26.69 4.77
CA LEU A 198 -1.76 -28.04 5.21
C LEU A 198 -1.92 -28.20 6.73
N ARG A 199 -1.47 -27.21 7.49
CA ARG A 199 -1.59 -27.22 8.95
C ARG A 199 -3.03 -27.15 9.44
N GLU A 200 -3.86 -26.34 8.80
CA GLU A 200 -5.28 -26.25 9.14
C GLU A 200 -6.05 -27.52 8.73
N ARG A 201 -5.72 -28.10 7.55
CA ARG A 201 -6.34 -29.36 7.10
C ARG A 201 -6.20 -30.49 8.12
N SER A 202 -5.07 -30.58 8.82
CA SER A 202 -4.85 -31.63 9.84
C SER A 202 -5.71 -31.45 11.12
N LYS A 203 -6.37 -30.30 11.29
CA LYS A 203 -7.19 -29.97 12.46
C LYS A 203 -8.70 -30.10 12.18
N ILE A 204 -9.09 -30.18 10.90
CA ILE A 204 -10.51 -30.19 10.52
C ILE A 204 -11.11 -31.56 10.71
N ASP A 205 -12.30 -31.57 11.31
CA ASP A 205 -13.10 -32.76 11.48
C ASP A 205 -13.55 -33.31 10.11
N ALA A 206 -13.36 -34.63 9.91
CA ALA A 206 -13.70 -35.32 8.66
C ALA A 206 -15.19 -35.21 8.31
N GLU A 207 -16.07 -35.17 9.32
CA GLU A 207 -17.51 -35.05 9.15
C GLU A 207 -17.91 -33.68 8.60
N LYS A 208 -17.33 -32.59 9.15
CA LYS A 208 -17.54 -31.22 8.67
C LYS A 208 -17.03 -31.06 7.25
N LEU A 209 -15.89 -31.66 6.93
CA LEU A 209 -15.31 -31.62 5.59
C LEU A 209 -16.19 -32.36 4.58
N ALA A 210 -16.75 -33.53 4.94
CA ALA A 210 -17.65 -34.29 4.09
C ALA A 210 -18.97 -33.53 3.83
N ALA A 211 -19.56 -32.95 4.89
CA ALA A 211 -20.78 -32.15 4.78
C ALA A 211 -20.59 -30.94 3.84
N TYR A 212 -19.48 -30.21 3.98
CA TYR A 212 -19.19 -29.07 3.12
C TYR A 212 -18.94 -29.45 1.65
N LYS A 213 -18.29 -30.59 1.41
CA LYS A 213 -18.11 -31.12 0.04
C LYS A 213 -19.43 -31.48 -0.63
N LEU A 214 -20.39 -32.03 0.12
CA LEU A 214 -21.72 -32.32 -0.39
C LEU A 214 -22.49 -31.05 -0.74
N GLU A 215 -22.41 -30.02 0.08
CA GLU A 215 -23.04 -28.71 -0.17
C GLU A 215 -22.49 -28.03 -1.43
N ILE A 216 -21.18 -28.11 -1.67
CA ILE A 216 -20.58 -27.62 -2.92
C ILE A 216 -21.05 -28.45 -4.13
N ALA A 217 -21.14 -29.75 -3.98
CA ALA A 217 -21.54 -30.65 -5.07
C ALA A 217 -23.05 -30.48 -5.44
N SER A 218 -23.92 -30.13 -4.49
CA SER A 218 -25.34 -29.83 -4.73
C SER A 218 -25.57 -28.49 -5.43
N GLY A 219 -24.55 -27.62 -5.51
CA GLY A 219 -24.66 -26.30 -6.13
C GLY A 219 -25.35 -25.24 -5.26
N GLU A 220 -25.79 -25.59 -4.04
CA GLU A 220 -26.50 -24.69 -3.13
C GLU A 220 -25.58 -23.61 -2.52
N ALA A 221 -24.27 -23.78 -2.64
CA ALA A 221 -23.30 -22.91 -1.99
C ALA A 221 -23.18 -21.51 -2.64
N PHE A 222 -23.67 -21.30 -3.87
CA PHE A 222 -23.41 -20.05 -4.60
C PHE A 222 -24.56 -19.66 -5.55
N GLU A 223 -25.02 -18.42 -5.45
CA GLU A 223 -25.77 -17.81 -6.54
C GLU A 223 -24.84 -17.60 -7.75
N PRO A 224 -25.20 -18.09 -8.94
CA PRO A 224 -24.39 -17.92 -10.13
C PRO A 224 -24.32 -16.43 -10.50
N VAL A 225 -23.13 -15.86 -10.51
CA VAL A 225 -22.92 -14.53 -11.12
C VAL A 225 -23.24 -14.66 -12.60
N LYS A 226 -24.24 -13.91 -13.06
CA LYS A 226 -24.51 -13.79 -14.50
C LYS A 226 -23.37 -13.00 -15.10
N ALA A 227 -22.46 -13.69 -15.78
CA ALA A 227 -21.38 -13.04 -16.51
C ALA A 227 -21.97 -12.17 -17.63
N ASP A 228 -21.90 -10.85 -17.45
CA ASP A 228 -22.20 -9.89 -18.52
C ASP A 228 -20.92 -9.62 -19.33
N TRP A 229 -21.07 -9.27 -20.63
CA TRP A 229 -19.96 -8.90 -21.50
C TRP A 229 -19.12 -7.73 -20.94
N ARG A 230 -19.76 -6.80 -20.20
CA ARG A 230 -19.09 -5.68 -19.53
C ARG A 230 -18.06 -6.14 -18.51
N MET A 231 -18.34 -7.22 -17.79
CA MET A 231 -17.40 -7.78 -16.83
C MET A 231 -16.13 -8.27 -17.51
N TRP A 232 -16.26 -8.98 -18.64
CA TRP A 232 -15.12 -9.44 -19.43
C TRP A 232 -14.36 -8.27 -20.05
N PHE A 233 -15.10 -7.23 -20.49
CA PHE A 233 -14.50 -6.00 -20.97
C PHE A 233 -13.68 -5.31 -19.87
N ASN A 234 -14.22 -5.16 -18.66
CA ASN A 234 -13.54 -4.56 -17.51
C ASN A 234 -12.29 -5.34 -17.11
N ALA A 235 -12.37 -6.69 -17.12
CA ALA A 235 -11.21 -7.56 -16.88
C ALA A 235 -10.14 -7.38 -17.96
N ALA A 236 -10.52 -7.35 -19.23
CA ALA A 236 -9.59 -7.12 -20.34
C ALA A 236 -8.97 -5.72 -20.30
N LEU A 237 -9.76 -4.68 -19.99
CA LEU A 237 -9.28 -3.31 -19.83
C LEU A 237 -8.29 -3.19 -18.66
N THR A 238 -8.58 -3.84 -17.53
CA THR A 238 -7.67 -3.85 -16.38
C THR A 238 -6.37 -4.57 -16.70
N LEU A 239 -6.45 -5.72 -17.37
CA LEU A 239 -5.27 -6.46 -17.80
C LEU A 239 -4.44 -5.65 -18.81
N LEU A 240 -5.10 -5.02 -19.79
CA LEU A 240 -4.44 -4.15 -20.77
C LEU A 240 -3.77 -2.97 -20.07
N LEU A 241 -4.44 -2.32 -19.13
CA LEU A 241 -3.86 -1.25 -18.32
C LEU A 241 -2.58 -1.72 -17.63
N MET A 242 -2.59 -2.89 -16.96
CA MET A 242 -1.40 -3.44 -16.30
C MET A 242 -0.27 -3.74 -17.30
N VAL A 243 -0.59 -4.29 -18.47
CA VAL A 243 0.41 -4.55 -19.52
C VAL A 243 1.02 -3.24 -20.04
N LEU A 244 0.21 -2.22 -20.30
CA LEU A 244 0.70 -0.92 -20.77
C LEU A 244 1.55 -0.19 -19.72
N LEU A 245 1.23 -0.37 -18.44
CA LEU A 245 2.03 0.12 -17.31
C LEU A 245 3.42 -0.55 -17.28
N ILE A 246 3.45 -1.88 -17.39
CA ILE A 246 4.71 -2.66 -17.37
C ILE A 246 5.56 -2.37 -18.60
N ALA A 247 4.92 -2.14 -19.74
CA ALA A 247 5.59 -1.82 -21.01
C ALA A 247 6.01 -0.33 -21.12
N GLU A 248 5.73 0.48 -20.10
CA GLU A 248 6.06 1.93 -20.06
C GLU A 248 5.61 2.71 -21.30
N VAL A 249 4.46 2.35 -21.87
CA VAL A 249 3.96 2.95 -23.13
C VAL A 249 3.61 4.42 -22.94
N ALA A 250 3.15 4.81 -21.75
CA ALA A 250 2.84 6.17 -21.38
C ALA A 250 2.91 6.34 -19.85
N ASP A 251 2.89 7.60 -19.39
CA ASP A 251 2.85 7.92 -17.96
C ASP A 251 1.63 7.29 -17.27
N LEU A 252 1.83 6.84 -16.02
CA LEU A 252 0.80 6.18 -15.23
C LEU A 252 -0.48 7.02 -15.11
N LEU A 253 -0.34 8.32 -14.88
CA LEU A 253 -1.47 9.24 -14.78
C LEU A 253 -2.32 9.20 -16.05
N VAL A 254 -1.68 9.29 -17.22
CA VAL A 254 -2.37 9.29 -18.52
C VAL A 254 -3.10 7.97 -18.73
N LEU A 255 -2.45 6.85 -18.43
CA LEU A 255 -3.03 5.51 -18.58
C LEU A 255 -4.27 5.34 -17.68
N PHE A 256 -4.21 5.75 -16.40
CA PHE A 256 -5.36 5.69 -15.51
C PHE A 256 -6.49 6.64 -15.91
N MET A 257 -6.19 7.85 -16.38
CA MET A 257 -7.18 8.80 -16.89
C MET A 257 -7.96 8.21 -18.07
N VAL A 258 -7.24 7.70 -19.07
CA VAL A 258 -7.84 7.11 -20.28
C VAL A 258 -8.64 5.86 -19.91
N ALA A 259 -8.08 4.96 -19.12
CA ALA A 259 -8.76 3.74 -18.68
C ALA A 259 -10.04 4.05 -17.89
N PHE A 260 -10.01 5.05 -17.00
CA PHE A 260 -11.20 5.48 -16.25
C PHE A 260 -12.30 6.01 -17.18
N VAL A 261 -11.96 6.88 -18.14
CA VAL A 261 -12.94 7.42 -19.08
C VAL A 261 -13.56 6.31 -19.94
N ILE A 262 -12.75 5.38 -20.45
CA ILE A 262 -13.24 4.23 -21.25
C ILE A 262 -14.17 3.36 -20.37
N ALA A 263 -13.75 3.03 -19.17
CA ALA A 263 -14.54 2.22 -18.24
C ALA A 263 -15.87 2.91 -17.87
N LEU A 264 -15.83 4.23 -17.63
CA LEU A 264 -17.02 5.01 -17.30
C LEU A 264 -18.05 4.98 -18.43
N LEU A 265 -17.63 5.20 -19.67
CA LEU A 265 -18.50 5.21 -20.86
C LEU A 265 -19.14 3.85 -21.12
N VAL A 266 -18.42 2.77 -20.90
CA VAL A 266 -18.91 1.41 -21.13
C VAL A 266 -19.91 0.96 -20.06
N ASN A 267 -19.61 1.31 -18.80
CA ASN A 267 -20.39 0.80 -17.66
C ASN A 267 -21.57 1.71 -17.31
N ILE A 268 -21.43 3.03 -17.43
CA ILE A 268 -22.42 4.01 -16.98
C ILE A 268 -22.78 4.95 -18.12
N ARG A 269 -24.02 4.84 -18.63
CA ARG A 269 -24.48 5.62 -19.79
C ARG A 269 -25.08 6.98 -19.40
N ALA A 270 -25.76 7.06 -18.28
CA ALA A 270 -26.46 8.28 -17.87
C ALA A 270 -25.47 9.25 -17.21
N ILE A 271 -25.47 10.51 -17.64
CA ILE A 271 -24.56 11.56 -17.13
C ILE A 271 -24.75 11.76 -15.61
N GLY A 272 -25.99 11.70 -15.12
CA GLY A 272 -26.27 11.82 -13.69
C GLY A 272 -25.60 10.71 -12.87
N ASP A 273 -25.68 9.46 -13.33
CA ASP A 273 -25.05 8.32 -12.66
C ASP A 273 -23.53 8.39 -12.69
N GLN A 274 -22.93 8.95 -13.76
CA GLN A 274 -21.48 9.20 -13.84
C GLN A 274 -21.05 10.21 -12.78
N GLN A 275 -21.80 11.31 -12.63
CA GLN A 275 -21.53 12.32 -11.60
C GLN A 275 -21.68 11.75 -10.19
N ASP A 276 -22.68 10.91 -9.96
CA ASP A 276 -22.92 10.30 -8.67
C ASP A 276 -21.86 9.26 -8.31
N LEU A 277 -21.34 8.50 -9.28
CA LEU A 277 -20.15 7.66 -9.09
C LEU A 277 -18.96 8.51 -8.60
N ILE A 278 -18.64 9.60 -9.31
CA ILE A 278 -17.53 10.48 -8.95
C ILE A 278 -17.72 11.02 -7.52
N LYS A 279 -18.93 11.48 -7.16
CA LYS A 279 -19.23 11.95 -5.80
C LYS A 279 -19.02 10.86 -4.74
N ARG A 280 -19.47 9.63 -4.99
CA ARG A 280 -19.27 8.52 -4.06
C ARG A 280 -17.79 8.18 -3.88
N GLN A 281 -17.04 8.08 -4.98
CA GLN A 281 -15.61 7.77 -4.92
C GLN A 281 -14.75 8.94 -4.42
N ALA A 282 -15.23 10.18 -4.51
CA ALA A 282 -14.55 11.35 -3.96
C ALA A 282 -14.31 11.22 -2.44
N ALA A 283 -15.20 10.55 -1.72
CA ALA A 283 -15.03 10.30 -0.28
C ALA A 283 -13.74 9.50 0.03
N ASN A 284 -13.31 8.63 -0.89
CA ASN A 284 -12.10 7.84 -0.77
C ASN A 284 -10.87 8.58 -1.36
N ALA A 285 -11.03 9.26 -2.51
CA ALA A 285 -9.95 9.90 -3.24
C ALA A 285 -9.47 11.20 -2.60
N VAL A 286 -10.39 12.08 -2.19
CA VAL A 286 -10.07 13.44 -1.74
C VAL A 286 -9.17 13.45 -0.49
N PRO A 287 -9.41 12.65 0.57
CA PRO A 287 -8.53 12.66 1.74
C PRO A 287 -7.08 12.31 1.41
N VAL A 288 -6.85 11.36 0.52
CA VAL A 288 -5.50 10.92 0.14
C VAL A 288 -4.83 11.98 -0.74
N MET A 289 -5.57 12.53 -1.71
CA MET A 289 -5.08 13.60 -2.59
C MET A 289 -4.68 14.85 -1.81
N ILE A 290 -5.52 15.30 -0.85
CA ILE A 290 -5.22 16.45 0.01
C ILE A 290 -3.95 16.20 0.83
N LEU A 291 -3.73 14.98 1.32
CA LEU A 291 -2.54 14.65 2.09
C LEU A 291 -1.28 14.71 1.22
N VAL A 292 -1.34 14.26 -0.04
CA VAL A 292 -0.24 14.39 -1.00
C VAL A 292 0.10 15.85 -1.29
N LEU A 293 -0.92 16.68 -1.52
CA LEU A 293 -0.71 18.12 -1.72
C LEU A 293 -0.09 18.77 -0.47
N ALA A 294 -0.56 18.42 0.72
CA ALA A 294 0.03 18.91 1.97
C ALA A 294 1.50 18.44 2.16
N ALA A 295 1.82 17.23 1.70
CA ALA A 295 3.20 16.73 1.66
C ALA A 295 4.07 17.56 0.71
N GLY A 296 3.54 17.97 -0.44
CA GLY A 296 4.22 18.90 -1.34
C GLY A 296 4.57 20.22 -0.65
N VAL A 297 3.63 20.80 0.09
CA VAL A 297 3.88 22.01 0.89
C VAL A 297 5.03 21.78 1.90
N PHE A 298 4.97 20.64 2.62
CA PHE A 298 6.01 20.29 3.59
C PHE A 298 7.38 20.20 2.93
N THR A 299 7.50 19.39 1.87
CA THR A 299 8.79 19.15 1.20
C THR A 299 9.30 20.39 0.50
N GLY A 300 8.47 21.16 -0.18
CA GLY A 300 8.86 22.42 -0.82
C GLY A 300 9.48 23.39 0.20
N ILE A 301 8.83 23.57 1.36
CA ILE A 301 9.38 24.42 2.42
C ILE A 301 10.69 23.86 2.99
N MET A 302 10.73 22.57 3.33
CA MET A 302 11.89 21.94 3.97
C MET A 302 13.11 21.91 3.04
N THR A 303 12.91 21.68 1.73
CA THR A 303 13.96 21.66 0.71
C THR A 303 14.46 23.06 0.39
N ASP A 304 13.57 23.98 -0.02
CA ASP A 304 13.96 25.32 -0.46
C ASP A 304 14.49 26.17 0.70
N SER A 305 14.16 25.81 1.95
CA SER A 305 14.78 26.44 3.13
C SER A 305 16.19 25.93 3.44
N GLY A 306 16.64 24.83 2.82
CA GLY A 306 17.91 24.18 3.13
C GLY A 306 17.89 23.38 4.45
N MET A 307 16.73 23.15 5.03
CA MET A 307 16.62 22.39 6.28
C MET A 307 16.92 20.90 6.05
N ILE A 308 16.45 20.29 4.94
CA ILE A 308 16.71 18.87 4.62
C ILE A 308 18.21 18.65 4.41
N GLU A 309 18.87 19.47 3.61
CA GLU A 309 20.32 19.41 3.36
C GLU A 309 21.12 19.50 4.66
N ALA A 310 20.83 20.51 5.50
CA ALA A 310 21.50 20.66 6.78
C ALA A 310 21.27 19.48 7.75
N MET A 311 20.09 18.85 7.71
CA MET A 311 19.78 17.64 8.49
C MET A 311 20.56 16.42 7.98
N ALA A 312 20.69 16.27 6.67
CA ALA A 312 21.44 15.19 6.05
C ALA A 312 22.93 15.30 6.41
N ASP A 313 23.53 16.50 6.31
CA ASP A 313 24.92 16.75 6.73
C ASP A 313 25.14 16.37 8.19
N ALA A 314 24.21 16.75 9.07
CA ALA A 314 24.30 16.39 10.48
C ALA A 314 24.13 14.88 10.72
N ALA A 315 23.29 14.19 9.97
CA ALA A 315 23.13 12.74 10.05
C ALA A 315 24.38 12.01 9.54
N LEU A 316 24.96 12.46 8.43
CA LEU A 316 26.18 11.89 7.84
C LEU A 316 27.39 12.00 8.76
N SER A 317 27.49 13.06 9.59
CA SER A 317 28.56 13.19 10.55
C SER A 317 28.65 12.06 11.60
N ILE A 318 27.57 11.27 11.72
CA ILE A 318 27.42 10.14 12.66
C ILE A 318 27.61 8.79 11.94
N VAL A 319 27.46 8.74 10.60
CA VAL A 319 27.61 7.51 9.80
C VAL A 319 29.10 7.20 9.61
N PRO A 320 29.57 5.98 9.97
CA PRO A 320 30.97 5.60 9.75
C PRO A 320 31.36 5.60 8.27
N GLU A 321 32.59 5.97 7.96
CA GLU A 321 33.16 5.86 6.62
C GLU A 321 33.05 4.42 6.11
N GLY A 322 32.54 4.25 4.87
CA GLY A 322 32.32 2.93 4.22
C GLY A 322 30.92 2.33 4.40
N TRP A 323 30.03 2.93 5.18
CA TRP A 323 28.65 2.45 5.32
C TRP A 323 27.71 2.99 4.24
N GLY A 324 28.19 3.88 3.37
CA GLY A 324 27.39 4.45 2.27
C GLY A 324 26.71 3.38 1.43
N ASN A 325 27.47 2.38 1.02
CA ASN A 325 26.99 1.31 0.11
C ASN A 325 25.89 0.41 0.69
N VAL A 326 25.66 0.42 1.99
CA VAL A 326 24.65 -0.40 2.66
C VAL A 326 23.42 0.40 3.10
N ILE A 327 23.36 1.70 2.81
CA ILE A 327 22.22 2.57 3.20
C ILE A 327 20.87 2.03 2.67
N PRO A 328 20.74 1.55 1.42
CA PRO A 328 19.45 0.99 0.94
C PRO A 328 19.05 -0.25 1.74
N LEU A 329 19.98 -1.16 2.00
CA LEU A 329 19.71 -2.34 2.82
C LEU A 329 19.36 -1.96 4.27
N PHE A 330 20.10 -1.01 4.85
CA PHE A 330 19.81 -0.49 6.19
C PHE A 330 18.41 0.15 6.23
N THR A 331 18.06 0.95 5.22
CA THR A 331 16.72 1.54 5.08
C THR A 331 15.64 0.47 5.03
N ALA A 332 15.83 -0.59 4.23
CA ALA A 332 14.88 -1.69 4.11
C ALA A 332 14.67 -2.44 5.45
N ILE A 333 15.76 -2.70 6.18
CA ILE A 333 15.70 -3.36 7.50
C ILE A 333 15.07 -2.43 8.54
N LEU A 334 15.44 -1.14 8.55
CA LEU A 334 14.91 -0.14 9.47
C LEU A 334 13.42 0.12 9.22
N ALA A 335 12.97 0.03 7.96
CA ALA A 335 11.58 0.16 7.59
C ALA A 335 10.66 -0.88 8.29
N LEU A 336 11.18 -2.05 8.64
CA LEU A 336 10.41 -3.12 9.27
C LEU A 336 9.89 -2.70 10.66
N PRO A 337 10.74 -2.37 11.65
CA PRO A 337 10.28 -1.92 12.95
C PRO A 337 9.62 -0.55 12.90
N LEU A 338 10.15 0.41 12.12
CA LEU A 338 9.56 1.74 12.05
C LEU A 338 8.16 1.69 11.43
N GLY A 339 7.97 0.94 10.33
CA GLY A 339 6.65 0.75 9.73
C GLY A 339 5.65 0.13 10.70
N PHE A 340 6.07 -0.76 11.58
CA PHE A 340 5.20 -1.38 12.58
C PHE A 340 4.73 -0.40 13.67
N PHE A 341 5.64 0.43 14.19
CA PHE A 341 5.36 1.32 15.32
C PHE A 341 4.90 2.72 14.92
N MET A 342 5.31 3.21 13.75
CA MET A 342 5.00 4.55 13.27
C MET A 342 3.78 4.54 12.32
N SER A 343 3.10 5.69 12.24
CA SER A 343 2.16 5.93 11.14
C SER A 343 2.92 6.07 9.81
N ASN A 344 2.24 5.74 8.70
CA ASN A 344 2.81 5.98 7.37
C ASN A 344 3.25 7.43 7.16
N ASP A 345 2.46 8.39 7.66
CA ASP A 345 2.79 9.81 7.54
C ASP A 345 4.09 10.14 8.29
N GLY A 346 4.23 9.67 9.53
CA GLY A 346 5.45 9.86 10.32
C GLY A 346 6.69 9.24 9.67
N TYR A 347 6.56 8.05 9.11
CA TYR A 347 7.65 7.35 8.46
C TYR A 347 8.05 8.02 7.13
N TRP A 348 7.08 8.20 6.21
CA TRP A 348 7.37 8.69 4.87
C TRP A 348 7.74 10.17 4.82
N PHE A 349 7.12 11.00 5.65
CA PHE A 349 7.42 12.44 5.66
C PHE A 349 8.49 12.82 6.69
N GLY A 350 8.72 11.97 7.71
CA GLY A 350 9.68 12.24 8.77
C GLY A 350 11.03 11.58 8.56
N VAL A 351 11.06 10.31 8.23
CA VAL A 351 12.31 9.51 8.21
C VAL A 351 12.90 9.41 6.81
N VAL A 352 12.07 9.10 5.82
CA VAL A 352 12.54 8.77 4.47
C VAL A 352 13.29 9.90 3.77
N PRO A 353 12.88 11.19 3.86
CA PRO A 353 13.64 12.28 3.23
C PRO A 353 15.07 12.41 3.76
N VAL A 354 15.25 12.24 5.07
CA VAL A 354 16.58 12.31 5.70
C VAL A 354 17.47 11.16 5.22
N LEU A 355 16.90 9.96 5.12
CA LEU A 355 17.63 8.79 4.59
C LEU A 355 17.98 8.97 3.11
N ALA A 356 17.07 9.51 2.31
CA ALA A 356 17.30 9.75 0.88
C ALA A 356 18.37 10.80 0.64
N GLU A 357 18.33 11.91 1.37
CA GLU A 357 19.34 12.97 1.28
C GLU A 357 20.70 12.45 1.74
N SER A 358 20.75 11.70 2.85
CA SER A 358 21.99 11.06 3.31
C SER A 358 22.55 10.09 2.28
N ALA A 359 21.71 9.33 1.59
CA ALA A 359 22.10 8.39 0.55
C ALA A 359 22.62 9.08 -0.73
N ALA A 360 22.09 10.27 -1.06
CA ALA A 360 22.51 11.07 -2.22
C ALA A 360 23.99 11.47 -2.14
N HIS A 361 24.53 11.71 -0.94
CA HIS A 361 25.95 11.98 -0.75
C HIS A 361 26.88 10.82 -1.14
N TYR A 362 26.35 9.61 -1.18
CA TYR A 362 27.06 8.41 -1.66
C TYR A 362 26.68 8.02 -3.09
N GLY A 363 25.98 8.91 -3.82
CA GLY A 363 25.55 8.66 -5.19
C GLY A 363 24.37 7.68 -5.33
N ILE A 364 23.68 7.35 -4.23
CA ILE A 364 22.53 6.45 -4.22
C ILE A 364 21.27 7.26 -4.56
N PRO A 365 20.50 6.84 -5.59
CA PRO A 365 19.34 7.60 -6.01
C PRO A 365 18.17 7.47 -5.02
N ALA A 366 17.38 8.53 -4.85
CA ALA A 366 16.24 8.58 -3.94
C ALA A 366 15.18 7.51 -4.25
N ASN A 367 15.03 7.11 -5.53
CA ASN A 367 14.17 6.00 -5.95
C ASN A 367 14.49 4.70 -5.20
N GLU A 368 15.77 4.41 -4.97
CA GLU A 368 16.21 3.21 -4.29
C GLU A 368 15.84 3.22 -2.81
N ILE A 369 15.99 4.37 -2.16
CA ILE A 369 15.58 4.57 -0.77
C ILE A 369 14.05 4.47 -0.62
N ALA A 370 13.29 5.01 -1.56
CA ALA A 370 11.83 4.84 -1.56
C ALA A 370 11.43 3.36 -1.70
N ARG A 371 12.08 2.62 -2.61
CA ARG A 371 11.85 1.18 -2.79
C ARG A 371 12.19 0.39 -1.53
N ALA A 372 13.32 0.69 -0.92
CA ALA A 372 13.74 0.10 0.35
C ALA A 372 12.72 0.36 1.47
N GLY A 373 12.25 1.60 1.57
CA GLY A 373 11.24 1.99 2.57
C GLY A 373 9.89 1.29 2.40
N ALA A 374 9.50 0.99 1.17
CA ALA A 374 8.23 0.31 0.89
C ALA A 374 8.18 -1.14 1.41
N ILE A 375 9.31 -1.80 1.58
CA ILE A 375 9.38 -3.17 2.09
C ILE A 375 8.80 -3.30 3.51
N GLY A 376 8.89 -2.24 4.32
CA GLY A 376 8.31 -2.18 5.67
C GLY A 376 6.79 -2.27 5.73
N GLN A 377 6.08 -2.12 4.62
CA GLN A 377 4.63 -2.02 4.59
C GLN A 377 3.91 -3.31 4.99
N ILE A 378 4.53 -4.48 4.81
CA ILE A 378 3.97 -5.76 5.30
C ILE A 378 3.78 -5.71 6.82
N LEU A 379 4.76 -5.24 7.56
CA LEU A 379 4.67 -5.13 9.01
C LEU A 379 3.81 -3.95 9.46
N HIS A 380 3.78 -2.85 8.68
CA HIS A 380 2.87 -1.74 8.95
C HIS A 380 1.40 -2.20 8.95
N MET A 381 1.00 -3.07 8.00
CA MET A 381 -0.36 -3.61 7.96
C MET A 381 -0.70 -4.53 9.16
N MET A 382 0.28 -4.92 9.96
CA MET A 382 0.11 -5.68 11.21
C MET A 382 0.31 -4.82 12.46
N GLY A 383 0.71 -3.55 12.28
CA GLY A 383 0.98 -2.60 13.35
C GLY A 383 -0.29 -1.90 13.86
N PRO A 384 -0.30 -1.46 15.12
CA PRO A 384 -1.47 -0.81 15.73
C PRO A 384 -1.82 0.53 15.11
N THR A 385 -0.91 1.12 14.35
CA THR A 385 -1.08 2.42 13.67
C THR A 385 -1.79 2.30 12.32
N SER A 386 -1.98 1.10 11.79
CA SER A 386 -2.67 0.83 10.53
C SER A 386 -4.19 0.86 10.74
N ALA A 387 -4.87 1.88 10.19
CA ALA A 387 -6.31 2.02 10.32
C ALA A 387 -7.10 0.84 9.70
N PRO A 388 -6.77 0.32 8.50
CA PRO A 388 -7.45 -0.84 7.91
C PRO A 388 -7.39 -2.09 8.80
N LEU A 389 -6.32 -2.27 9.60
CA LEU A 389 -6.19 -3.43 10.48
C LEU A 389 -7.36 -3.54 11.46
N TRP A 390 -7.84 -2.43 12.00
CA TRP A 390 -8.94 -2.44 12.97
C TRP A 390 -10.26 -2.90 12.34
N VAL A 391 -10.47 -2.58 11.05
CA VAL A 391 -11.61 -3.10 10.28
C VAL A 391 -11.47 -4.60 10.09
N LEU A 392 -10.29 -5.08 9.70
CA LEU A 392 -9.99 -6.52 9.56
C LEU A 392 -10.26 -7.28 10.86
N LEU A 393 -9.73 -6.79 11.98
CA LEU A 393 -9.92 -7.40 13.30
C LEU A 393 -11.39 -7.44 13.72
N GLY A 394 -12.15 -6.38 13.45
CA GLY A 394 -13.59 -6.32 13.67
C GLY A 394 -14.35 -7.38 12.87
N LEU A 395 -14.00 -7.57 11.60
CA LEU A 395 -14.64 -8.55 10.71
C LEU A 395 -14.35 -10.01 11.16
N VAL A 396 -13.10 -10.32 11.48
CA VAL A 396 -12.71 -11.67 11.93
C VAL A 396 -13.03 -11.91 13.40
N LYS A 397 -13.43 -10.89 14.16
CA LYS A 397 -13.72 -10.91 15.61
C LYS A 397 -12.50 -11.37 16.41
N ALA A 398 -11.34 -10.79 16.17
CA ALA A 398 -10.10 -11.11 16.85
C ALA A 398 -9.54 -9.90 17.60
N GLU A 399 -8.83 -10.15 18.69
CA GLU A 399 -8.07 -9.13 19.41
C GLU A 399 -6.71 -8.89 18.74
N LEU A 400 -6.22 -7.66 18.83
CA LEU A 400 -4.95 -7.26 18.22
C LEU A 400 -3.79 -8.17 18.68
N GLY A 401 -3.72 -8.46 19.99
CA GLY A 401 -2.64 -9.28 20.56
C GLY A 401 -2.62 -10.71 20.02
N ASP A 402 -3.78 -11.33 19.82
CA ASP A 402 -3.87 -12.69 19.27
C ASP A 402 -3.54 -12.71 17.79
N PHE A 403 -4.01 -11.71 17.05
CA PHE A 403 -3.63 -11.52 15.65
C PHE A 403 -2.11 -11.34 15.52
N GLN A 404 -1.49 -10.46 16.30
CA GLN A 404 -0.06 -10.21 16.24
C GLN A 404 0.77 -11.46 16.59
N LYS A 405 0.40 -12.21 17.62
CA LYS A 405 1.06 -13.50 17.96
C LYS A 405 1.01 -14.49 16.80
N HIS A 406 -0.09 -14.50 16.03
CA HIS A 406 -0.22 -15.37 14.86
C HIS A 406 0.49 -14.82 13.63
N ALA A 407 0.32 -13.53 13.32
CA ALA A 407 0.68 -12.92 12.06
C ALA A 407 2.14 -12.48 11.98
N LEU A 408 2.73 -11.93 13.08
CA LEU A 408 4.05 -11.30 13.01
C LEU A 408 5.16 -12.26 12.57
N ARG A 409 5.15 -13.51 13.02
CA ARG A 409 6.14 -14.49 12.58
C ARG A 409 6.17 -14.69 11.06
N TRP A 410 4.99 -14.67 10.43
CA TRP A 410 4.84 -14.78 8.98
C TRP A 410 5.17 -13.46 8.29
N GLY A 411 4.69 -12.36 8.84
CA GLY A 411 4.99 -11.02 8.35
C GLY A 411 6.49 -10.74 8.34
N VAL A 412 7.19 -11.05 9.43
CA VAL A 412 8.65 -10.90 9.51
C VAL A 412 9.37 -11.81 8.50
N LEU A 413 8.99 -13.09 8.41
CA LEU A 413 9.57 -14.01 7.44
C LEU A 413 9.42 -13.52 6.01
N VAL A 414 8.20 -13.10 5.63
CA VAL A 414 7.91 -12.61 4.27
C VAL A 414 8.58 -11.25 4.02
N SER A 415 8.70 -10.39 5.03
CA SER A 415 9.41 -9.11 4.89
C SER A 415 10.90 -9.31 4.63
N PHE A 416 11.56 -10.25 5.33
CA PHE A 416 12.95 -10.59 5.03
C PHE A 416 13.11 -11.25 3.66
N ALA A 417 12.15 -12.08 3.24
CA ALA A 417 12.13 -12.60 1.87
C ALA A 417 11.98 -11.45 0.85
N TYR A 418 11.15 -10.45 1.15
CA TYR A 418 11.00 -9.27 0.29
C TYR A 418 12.32 -8.49 0.16
N VAL A 419 13.04 -8.25 1.28
CA VAL A 419 14.38 -7.66 1.24
C VAL A 419 15.31 -8.46 0.33
N ALA A 420 15.36 -9.80 0.50
CA ALA A 420 16.19 -10.66 -0.32
C ALA A 420 15.79 -10.59 -1.81
N PHE A 421 14.51 -10.60 -2.13
CA PHE A 421 14.04 -10.48 -3.50
C PHE A 421 14.32 -9.10 -4.11
N ALA A 422 14.24 -8.03 -3.33
CA ALA A 422 14.61 -6.68 -3.78
C ALA A 422 16.10 -6.59 -4.12
N LEU A 423 16.96 -7.23 -3.34
CA LEU A 423 18.39 -7.36 -3.65
C LEU A 423 18.64 -8.19 -4.91
N LEU A 424 18.00 -9.38 -5.02
CA LEU A 424 18.18 -10.28 -6.14
C LEU A 424 17.72 -9.68 -7.48
N THR A 425 16.71 -8.85 -7.46
CA THR A 425 16.17 -8.20 -8.68
C THR A 425 16.83 -6.85 -8.99
N GLY A 426 17.73 -6.37 -8.13
CA GLY A 426 18.37 -5.06 -8.29
C GLY A 426 17.43 -3.88 -8.01
N ALA A 427 16.31 -4.09 -7.32
CA ALA A 427 15.44 -3.00 -6.87
C ALA A 427 16.09 -2.15 -5.76
N ILE A 428 16.94 -2.79 -4.95
CA ILE A 428 17.89 -2.17 -4.02
C ILE A 428 19.26 -2.79 -4.21
N SER A 429 20.33 -2.00 -4.02
CA SER A 429 21.72 -2.44 -4.21
C SER A 429 22.49 -2.55 -2.89
N ILE A 430 23.58 -3.31 -2.93
CA ILE A 430 24.69 -3.27 -1.98
C ILE A 430 25.90 -3.04 -2.88
N THR A 431 26.28 -1.79 -3.10
CA THR A 431 27.39 -1.43 -4.00
C THR A 431 28.59 -0.92 -3.25
#